data_a4a1251d0270debf51f5080b1294b25c
#
_entry.id   a4a1251d0270debf51f5080b1294b25c
#
_cell.length_a   1.000
_cell.length_b   1.000
_cell.length_c   1.000
_cell.angle_alpha   90.00
_cell.angle_beta   90.00
_cell.angle_gamma   90.00
#
_symmetry.space_group_name_H-M   'P 1'
#
loop_
_entity.id
_entity.type
_entity.pdbx_description
1 polymer ?
#
loop_
_entity_poly.entity_id
_entity_poly.type
_entity_poly.pdbx_seq_one_letter_code
_entity_poly.pdbx_strand_id
1 'polypeptide(L)'
;QPRSRGLGDVYKRQLIDKVSGRIEYGDGLKDYEIGYLPQQTVVQKDFPATVWEVVLSGTLAGSGFKPFYGKKEKSLAIEKMRELDITDLKKKCYRNLSGGQQQRVLLARALCATSKVILLDEPVTGLDPKVTAEFYEILKKLNDKGITVIMVSHDLQSVSYATHILYLDSKDSFYGTKKEFMQSDKANVFGQMEGDEE
;
A
#
# COMPACT_ATOMS: atom_id res chain seq x y z
N GLN A 1 16.10 15.12 -25.80
CA GLN A 1 15.27 13.91 -25.59
C GLN A 1 15.44 13.44 -24.15
N PRO A 2 14.36 13.20 -23.40
CA PRO A 2 14.48 12.57 -22.10
C PRO A 2 14.90 11.11 -22.32
N ARG A 3 16.02 10.74 -21.71
CA ARG A 3 16.51 9.36 -21.70
C ARG A 3 15.41 8.43 -21.15
N SER A 4 15.13 7.33 -21.84
CA SER A 4 14.25 6.25 -21.42
C SER A 4 14.67 5.74 -20.05
N ARG A 5 13.98 6.21 -19.01
CA ARG A 5 14.12 5.69 -17.65
C ARG A 5 13.25 4.45 -17.55
N GLY A 6 13.80 3.37 -17.00
CA GLY A 6 13.17 2.06 -17.01
C GLY A 6 11.79 2.02 -16.35
N LEU A 7 10.96 1.05 -16.71
CA LEU A 7 9.59 0.84 -16.20
C LEU A 7 9.49 0.89 -14.65
N GLY A 8 10.56 0.55 -13.94
CA GLY A 8 10.63 0.67 -12.48
C GLY A 8 10.56 2.11 -11.96
N ASP A 9 11.05 3.09 -12.71
CA ASP A 9 11.00 4.51 -12.34
C ASP A 9 9.62 5.14 -12.59
N VAL A 10 8.83 4.58 -13.51
CA VAL A 10 7.48 5.07 -13.82
C VAL A 10 6.52 4.76 -12.66
N TYR A 11 6.65 3.61 -12.00
CA TYR A 11 5.84 3.27 -10.83
C TYR A 11 6.19 4.09 -9.58
N LYS A 12 7.45 4.49 -9.43
CA LYS A 12 7.88 5.36 -8.32
C LYS A 12 7.52 6.82 -8.53
N ARG A 13 7.19 7.24 -9.75
CA ARG A 13 6.91 8.62 -10.13
C ARG A 13 5.44 8.97 -10.32
N GLN A 14 4.51 8.09 -9.97
CA GLN A 14 3.12 8.49 -9.75
C GLN A 14 2.95 9.31 -8.46
N LEU A 15 3.97 9.38 -7.63
CA LEU A 15 4.13 10.45 -6.67
C LEU A 15 4.37 11.74 -7.46
N ILE A 16 3.40 12.65 -7.41
CA ILE A 16 3.46 13.98 -8.03
C ILE A 16 4.80 14.61 -7.66
N ASP A 17 5.55 15.07 -8.66
CA ASP A 17 6.81 15.76 -8.40
C ASP A 17 6.51 16.94 -7.47
N LYS A 18 7.28 17.03 -6.37
CA LYS A 18 7.12 18.13 -5.41
C LYS A 18 7.22 19.47 -6.12
N VAL A 19 6.25 20.34 -5.93
CA VAL A 19 6.24 21.69 -6.48
C VAL A 19 7.32 22.55 -5.79
N SER A 20 7.54 22.30 -4.49
CA SER A 20 8.56 22.99 -3.69
C SER A 20 8.89 22.14 -2.44
N GLY A 21 9.86 22.57 -1.64
CA GLY A 21 10.24 21.92 -0.41
C GLY A 21 11.22 20.75 -0.60
N ARG A 22 11.46 19.99 0.49
CA ARG A 22 12.43 18.90 0.55
C ARG A 22 11.82 17.68 1.21
N ILE A 23 12.04 16.50 0.64
CA ILE A 23 11.71 15.20 1.23
C ILE A 23 13.04 14.57 1.65
N GLU A 24 13.16 14.22 2.92
CA GLU A 24 14.32 13.54 3.49
C GLU A 24 13.90 12.16 3.97
N TYR A 25 14.70 11.17 3.62
CA TYR A 25 14.55 9.80 4.12
C TYR A 25 15.50 9.62 5.31
N GLY A 26 14.93 9.41 6.51
CA GLY A 26 15.69 9.10 7.72
C GLY A 26 16.18 7.65 7.78
N ASP A 27 17.04 7.35 8.77
CA ASP A 27 17.47 5.99 9.15
C ASP A 27 18.01 5.13 7.99
N GLY A 28 18.64 5.78 7.00
CA GLY A 28 19.21 5.10 5.84
C GLY A 28 18.18 4.45 4.91
N LEU A 29 16.90 4.85 5.00
CA LEU A 29 15.87 4.44 4.06
C LEU A 29 16.19 4.98 2.66
N LYS A 30 16.13 4.11 1.67
CA LYS A 30 16.30 4.50 0.27
C LYS A 30 14.94 4.54 -0.42
N ASP A 31 14.77 5.41 -1.40
CA ASP A 31 13.51 5.59 -2.14
C ASP A 31 12.98 4.29 -2.77
N TYR A 32 13.86 3.39 -3.19
CA TYR A 32 13.49 2.08 -3.75
C TYR A 32 13.13 1.03 -2.69
N GLU A 33 13.33 1.32 -1.40
CA GLU A 33 12.93 0.46 -0.27
C GLU A 33 11.52 0.77 0.25
N ILE A 34 10.76 1.60 -0.47
CA ILE A 34 9.36 1.89 -0.17
C ILE A 34 8.48 1.01 -1.04
N GLY A 35 7.69 0.14 -0.42
CA GLY A 35 6.66 -0.62 -1.10
C GLY A 35 5.44 0.29 -1.37
N TYR A 36 4.86 0.21 -2.56
CA TYR A 36 3.70 1.02 -2.91
C TYR A 36 2.54 0.17 -3.39
N LEU A 37 1.37 0.39 -2.79
CA LEU A 37 0.08 -0.14 -3.21
C LEU A 37 -0.79 1.02 -3.68
N PRO A 38 -0.94 1.22 -5.00
CA PRO A 38 -1.76 2.29 -5.56
C PRO A 38 -3.24 1.98 -5.42
N GLN A 39 -4.07 3.01 -5.47
CA GLN A 39 -5.50 2.88 -5.64
C GLN A 39 -5.80 2.06 -6.91
N GLN A 40 -6.67 1.06 -6.78
CA GLN A 40 -7.01 0.19 -7.90
C GLN A 40 -7.93 0.87 -8.90
N THR A 41 -7.49 0.97 -10.15
CA THR A 41 -8.35 1.33 -11.28
C THR A 41 -9.05 0.10 -11.86
N VAL A 42 -10.15 0.30 -12.60
CA VAL A 42 -10.87 -0.77 -13.32
C VAL A 42 -9.95 -1.56 -14.24
N VAL A 43 -9.07 -0.87 -14.97
CA VAL A 43 -8.10 -1.50 -15.90
C VAL A 43 -7.09 -2.39 -15.15
N GLN A 44 -6.69 -2.00 -13.93
CA GLN A 44 -5.79 -2.82 -13.12
C GLN A 44 -6.47 -4.07 -12.57
N LYS A 45 -7.77 -4.01 -12.28
CA LYS A 45 -8.56 -5.18 -11.83
C LYS A 45 -8.64 -6.26 -12.91
N ASP A 46 -8.65 -5.86 -14.18
CA ASP A 46 -8.75 -6.76 -15.34
C ASP A 46 -7.39 -7.28 -15.86
N PHE A 47 -6.32 -7.08 -15.14
CA PHE A 47 -4.97 -7.47 -15.60
C PHE A 47 -4.84 -8.99 -15.79
N PRO A 48 -4.51 -9.47 -17.01
CA PRO A 48 -4.53 -10.89 -17.37
C PRO A 48 -3.23 -11.62 -17.00
N ALA A 49 -2.73 -11.43 -15.77
CA ALA A 49 -1.57 -12.14 -15.25
C ALA A 49 -1.96 -13.10 -14.14
N THR A 50 -1.13 -14.09 -13.88
CA THR A 50 -1.28 -14.95 -12.72
C THR A 50 -0.90 -14.21 -11.44
N VAL A 51 -1.46 -14.62 -10.29
CA VAL A 51 -1.06 -14.12 -8.97
C VAL A 51 0.45 -14.21 -8.77
N TRP A 52 1.06 -15.31 -9.23
CA TRP A 52 2.50 -15.50 -9.16
C TRP A 52 3.28 -14.41 -9.88
N GLU A 53 2.90 -14.08 -11.11
CA GLU A 53 3.57 -13.05 -11.90
C GLU A 53 3.42 -11.67 -11.27
N VAL A 54 2.21 -11.36 -10.76
CA VAL A 54 1.96 -10.08 -10.07
C VAL A 54 2.85 -9.96 -8.83
N VAL A 55 2.87 -10.95 -7.94
CA VAL A 55 3.69 -10.89 -6.71
C VAL A 55 5.17 -10.85 -7.03
N LEU A 56 5.62 -11.71 -7.95
CA LEU A 56 7.03 -11.80 -8.33
C LEU A 56 7.54 -10.48 -8.93
N SER A 57 6.71 -9.73 -9.64
CA SER A 57 7.08 -8.42 -10.18
C SER A 57 7.52 -7.42 -9.10
N GLY A 58 7.04 -7.56 -7.86
CA GLY A 58 7.45 -6.72 -6.74
C GLY A 58 8.94 -6.85 -6.38
N THR A 59 9.56 -7.98 -6.67
CA THR A 59 10.98 -8.21 -6.38
C THR A 59 11.94 -7.46 -7.31
N LEU A 60 11.44 -6.83 -8.38
CA LEU A 60 12.24 -6.02 -9.30
C LEU A 60 12.66 -4.66 -8.71
N ALA A 61 11.98 -4.20 -7.66
CA ALA A 61 12.36 -2.97 -6.97
C ALA A 61 13.76 -3.13 -6.37
N GLY A 62 14.72 -2.36 -6.84
CA GLY A 62 16.10 -2.38 -6.33
C GLY A 62 17.04 -3.45 -6.92
N SER A 63 16.59 -4.30 -7.83
CA SER A 63 17.42 -5.40 -8.35
C SER A 63 18.23 -5.05 -9.61
N GLY A 64 18.23 -3.80 -10.07
CA GLY A 64 18.90 -3.42 -11.33
C GLY A 64 18.30 -4.14 -12.54
N PHE A 65 18.97 -4.06 -13.70
CA PHE A 65 18.54 -4.76 -14.90
C PHE A 65 18.92 -6.24 -14.82
N LYS A 66 18.02 -7.10 -14.30
CA LYS A 66 18.16 -8.55 -14.32
C LYS A 66 17.10 -9.13 -15.26
N PRO A 67 17.49 -9.86 -16.32
CA PRO A 67 16.53 -10.41 -17.28
C PRO A 67 15.70 -11.58 -16.73
N PHE A 68 16.12 -12.20 -15.62
CA PHE A 68 15.45 -13.37 -15.05
C PHE A 68 15.35 -13.29 -13.52
N TYR A 69 14.27 -13.82 -12.98
CA TYR A 69 14.08 -14.00 -11.54
C TYR A 69 14.89 -15.19 -11.03
N GLY A 70 15.78 -14.96 -10.07
CA GLY A 70 16.59 -15.98 -9.43
C GLY A 70 15.82 -16.75 -8.34
N LYS A 71 16.53 -17.67 -7.67
CA LYS A 71 15.97 -18.45 -6.54
C LYS A 71 15.57 -17.55 -5.36
N LYS A 72 16.34 -16.49 -5.09
CA LYS A 72 16.09 -15.54 -4.00
C LYS A 72 14.77 -14.79 -4.19
N GLU A 73 14.55 -14.23 -5.36
CA GLU A 73 13.33 -13.51 -5.71
C GLU A 73 12.09 -14.42 -5.63
N LYS A 74 12.21 -15.65 -6.16
CA LYS A 74 11.13 -16.65 -6.10
C LYS A 74 10.83 -17.09 -4.67
N SER A 75 11.85 -17.26 -3.82
CA SER A 75 11.66 -17.62 -2.41
C SER A 75 10.96 -16.51 -1.64
N LEU A 76 11.38 -15.25 -1.85
CA LEU A 76 10.76 -14.08 -1.24
C LEU A 76 9.28 -13.95 -1.64
N ALA A 77 8.97 -14.10 -2.93
CA ALA A 77 7.59 -14.04 -3.41
C ALA A 77 6.71 -15.11 -2.74
N ILE A 78 7.21 -16.35 -2.60
CA ILE A 78 6.48 -17.44 -1.91
C ILE A 78 6.30 -17.11 -0.42
N GLU A 79 7.32 -16.57 0.24
CA GLU A 79 7.25 -16.15 1.64
C GLU A 79 6.12 -15.12 1.83
N LYS A 80 6.08 -14.07 1.00
CA LYS A 80 5.06 -13.03 1.10
C LYS A 80 3.66 -13.54 0.74
N MET A 81 3.54 -14.45 -0.21
CA MET A 81 2.27 -15.12 -0.51
C MET A 81 1.76 -15.95 0.67
N ARG A 82 2.65 -16.62 1.39
CA ARG A 82 2.31 -17.41 2.60
C ARG A 82 1.91 -16.48 3.74
N GLU A 83 2.65 -15.39 3.94
CA GLU A 83 2.38 -14.39 4.98
C GLU A 83 0.98 -13.78 4.84
N LEU A 84 0.46 -13.66 3.61
CA LEU A 84 -0.85 -13.07 3.30
C LEU A 84 -1.93 -14.11 2.97
N ASP A 85 -1.64 -15.40 3.17
CA ASP A 85 -2.57 -16.51 2.95
C ASP A 85 -3.18 -16.54 1.54
N ILE A 86 -2.32 -16.42 0.52
CA ILE A 86 -2.69 -16.44 -0.90
C ILE A 86 -1.89 -17.47 -1.72
N THR A 87 -1.25 -18.43 -1.08
CA THR A 87 -0.38 -19.40 -1.75
C THR A 87 -1.17 -20.34 -2.68
N ASP A 88 -2.40 -20.69 -2.30
CA ASP A 88 -3.33 -21.50 -3.07
C ASP A 88 -3.81 -20.80 -4.35
N LEU A 89 -3.78 -19.46 -4.38
CA LEU A 89 -4.16 -18.64 -5.51
C LEU A 89 -3.05 -18.49 -6.56
N LYS A 90 -1.85 -19.02 -6.31
CA LYS A 90 -0.64 -18.79 -7.12
C LYS A 90 -0.84 -18.90 -8.63
N LYS A 91 -1.61 -19.90 -9.08
CA LYS A 91 -1.85 -20.18 -10.50
C LYS A 91 -3.12 -19.52 -11.05
N LYS A 92 -3.93 -18.90 -10.19
CA LYS A 92 -5.16 -18.22 -10.63
C LYS A 92 -4.82 -16.93 -11.38
N CYS A 93 -5.66 -16.58 -12.33
CA CYS A 93 -5.60 -15.28 -13.01
C CYS A 93 -6.06 -14.20 -12.02
N TYR A 94 -5.31 -13.10 -11.92
CA TYR A 94 -5.56 -11.99 -11.00
C TYR A 94 -6.97 -11.40 -11.16
N ARG A 95 -7.43 -11.19 -12.38
CA ARG A 95 -8.77 -10.65 -12.67
C ARG A 95 -9.93 -11.53 -12.17
N ASN A 96 -9.68 -12.82 -11.92
CA ASN A 96 -10.71 -13.76 -11.45
C ASN A 96 -10.78 -13.86 -9.92
N LEU A 97 -10.06 -12.99 -9.21
CA LEU A 97 -10.04 -12.93 -7.75
C LEU A 97 -11.12 -12.00 -7.23
N SER A 98 -11.59 -12.25 -6.00
CA SER A 98 -12.40 -11.26 -5.25
C SER A 98 -11.58 -10.01 -4.95
N GLY A 99 -12.23 -8.87 -4.66
CA GLY A 99 -11.56 -7.62 -4.35
C GLY A 99 -10.55 -7.77 -3.20
N GLY A 100 -10.94 -8.42 -2.11
CA GLY A 100 -10.04 -8.68 -0.98
C GLY A 100 -8.85 -9.58 -1.33
N GLN A 101 -9.05 -10.59 -2.18
CA GLN A 101 -7.94 -11.40 -2.68
C GLN A 101 -7.00 -10.58 -3.56
N GLN A 102 -7.52 -9.72 -4.42
CA GLN A 102 -6.71 -8.81 -5.24
C GLN A 102 -5.88 -7.87 -4.37
N GLN A 103 -6.47 -7.29 -3.30
CA GLN A 103 -5.75 -6.44 -2.36
C GLN A 103 -4.61 -7.17 -1.64
N ARG A 104 -4.85 -8.40 -1.18
CA ARG A 104 -3.79 -9.23 -0.57
C ARG A 104 -2.66 -9.53 -1.56
N VAL A 105 -2.97 -9.76 -2.84
CA VAL A 105 -1.96 -9.96 -3.90
C VAL A 105 -1.12 -8.70 -4.13
N LEU A 106 -1.75 -7.52 -4.20
CA LEU A 106 -1.04 -6.25 -4.35
C LEU A 106 -0.19 -5.92 -3.12
N LEU A 107 -0.70 -6.22 -1.92
CA LEU A 107 0.07 -6.06 -0.69
C LEU A 107 1.29 -7.00 -0.68
N ALA A 108 1.15 -8.27 -1.11
CA ALA A 108 2.27 -9.19 -1.26
C ALA A 108 3.32 -8.65 -2.23
N ARG A 109 2.89 -8.10 -3.35
CA ARG A 109 3.76 -7.44 -4.32
C ARG A 109 4.52 -6.26 -3.69
N ALA A 110 3.84 -5.39 -2.94
CA ALA A 110 4.47 -4.26 -2.25
C ALA A 110 5.49 -4.73 -1.22
N LEU A 111 5.18 -5.78 -0.45
CA LEU A 111 6.08 -6.37 0.55
C LEU A 111 7.30 -7.09 -0.07
N CYS A 112 7.23 -7.49 -1.34
CA CYS A 112 8.41 -7.98 -2.06
C CYS A 112 9.41 -6.85 -2.37
N ALA A 113 8.97 -5.60 -2.41
CA ALA A 113 9.82 -4.45 -2.67
C ALA A 113 10.50 -3.90 -1.40
N THR A 114 9.94 -4.17 -0.22
CA THR A 114 10.41 -3.57 1.04
C THR A 114 10.19 -4.48 2.24
N SER A 115 11.02 -4.25 3.26
CA SER A 115 10.80 -4.76 4.63
C SER A 115 10.70 -3.62 5.66
N LYS A 116 10.67 -2.36 5.21
CA LYS A 116 10.76 -1.18 6.09
C LYS A 116 9.49 -0.32 6.07
N VAL A 117 9.09 0.14 4.91
CA VAL A 117 7.98 1.10 4.75
C VAL A 117 7.07 0.69 3.60
N ILE A 118 5.77 0.67 3.83
CA ILE A 118 4.75 0.54 2.78
C ILE A 118 3.86 1.79 2.75
N LEU A 119 3.58 2.25 1.54
CA LEU A 119 2.65 3.33 1.27
C LEU A 119 1.42 2.75 0.57
N LEU A 120 0.25 2.99 1.12
CA LEU A 120 -1.04 2.47 0.66
C LEU A 120 -1.94 3.64 0.30
N ASP A 121 -2.53 3.58 -0.88
CA ASP A 121 -3.44 4.61 -1.38
C ASP A 121 -4.84 4.00 -1.54
N GLU A 122 -5.77 4.39 -0.68
CA GLU A 122 -7.16 3.92 -0.64
C GLU A 122 -7.29 2.37 -0.73
N PRO A 123 -6.60 1.60 0.13
CA PRO A 123 -6.44 0.16 -0.07
C PRO A 123 -7.72 -0.65 0.13
N VAL A 124 -8.75 -0.10 0.76
CA VAL A 124 -10.00 -0.81 1.10
C VAL A 124 -11.22 -0.31 0.33
N THR A 125 -11.03 0.66 -0.56
CA THR A 125 -12.13 1.24 -1.35
C THR A 125 -12.86 0.17 -2.17
N GLY A 126 -14.17 0.07 -1.97
CA GLY A 126 -15.04 -0.90 -2.66
C GLY A 126 -14.95 -2.33 -2.14
N LEU A 127 -14.37 -2.55 -0.95
CA LEU A 127 -14.44 -3.82 -0.22
C LEU A 127 -15.65 -3.82 0.72
N ASP A 128 -16.15 -5.02 1.02
CA ASP A 128 -17.17 -5.16 2.06
C ASP A 128 -16.57 -4.94 3.47
N PRO A 129 -17.37 -4.56 4.48
CA PRO A 129 -16.88 -4.21 5.81
C PRO A 129 -16.09 -5.33 6.49
N LYS A 130 -16.45 -6.59 6.27
CA LYS A 130 -15.76 -7.73 6.87
C LYS A 130 -14.35 -7.88 6.28
N VAL A 131 -14.24 -7.81 4.95
CA VAL A 131 -12.95 -7.91 4.24
C VAL A 131 -12.07 -6.70 4.58
N THR A 132 -12.65 -5.51 4.73
CA THR A 132 -11.99 -4.30 5.19
C THR A 132 -11.36 -4.51 6.57
N ALA A 133 -12.12 -5.00 7.55
CA ALA A 133 -11.60 -5.28 8.88
C ALA A 133 -10.46 -6.33 8.86
N GLU A 134 -10.62 -7.41 8.09
CA GLU A 134 -9.56 -8.41 7.91
C GLU A 134 -8.29 -7.80 7.31
N PHE A 135 -8.41 -6.87 6.37
CA PHE A 135 -7.28 -6.20 5.75
C PHE A 135 -6.55 -5.30 6.74
N TYR A 136 -7.27 -4.53 7.57
CA TYR A 136 -6.67 -3.71 8.62
C TYR A 136 -5.94 -4.56 9.67
N GLU A 137 -6.47 -5.73 10.05
CA GLU A 137 -5.77 -6.66 10.94
C GLU A 137 -4.46 -7.18 10.33
N ILE A 138 -4.41 -7.38 9.01
CA ILE A 138 -3.17 -7.73 8.32
C ILE A 138 -2.17 -6.57 8.43
N LEU A 139 -2.58 -5.33 8.16
CA LEU A 139 -1.72 -4.15 8.25
C LEU A 139 -1.18 -3.96 9.67
N LYS A 140 -2.02 -4.16 10.68
CA LYS A 140 -1.61 -4.11 12.08
C LYS A 140 -0.52 -5.15 12.38
N LYS A 141 -0.72 -6.41 11.97
CA LYS A 141 0.29 -7.47 12.14
C LYS A 141 1.62 -7.16 11.45
N LEU A 142 1.59 -6.50 10.30
CA LEU A 142 2.80 -6.05 9.60
C LEU A 142 3.50 -4.94 10.38
N ASN A 143 2.74 -4.00 10.93
CA ASN A 143 3.28 -2.93 11.77
C ASN A 143 3.88 -3.48 13.07
N ASP A 144 3.23 -4.43 13.73
CA ASP A 144 3.76 -5.11 14.92
C ASP A 144 5.09 -5.86 14.64
N LYS A 145 5.34 -6.24 13.40
CA LYS A 145 6.61 -6.81 12.93
C LYS A 145 7.67 -5.75 12.58
N GLY A 146 7.39 -4.46 12.79
CA GLY A 146 8.31 -3.36 12.54
C GLY A 146 8.24 -2.75 11.15
N ILE A 147 7.25 -3.09 10.32
CA ILE A 147 7.04 -2.42 9.04
C ILE A 147 6.26 -1.13 9.29
N THR A 148 6.79 0.00 8.87
CA THR A 148 6.05 1.27 8.90
C THR A 148 4.98 1.26 7.81
N VAL A 149 3.73 1.49 8.22
CA VAL A 149 2.58 1.57 7.31
C VAL A 149 2.13 3.03 7.22
N ILE A 150 2.18 3.60 6.03
CA ILE A 150 1.63 4.92 5.72
C ILE A 150 0.43 4.67 4.79
N MET A 151 -0.75 5.14 5.20
CA MET A 151 -1.97 4.89 4.45
C MET A 151 -2.73 6.20 4.24
N VAL A 152 -3.13 6.46 3.01
CA VAL A 152 -4.13 7.47 2.67
C VAL A 152 -5.48 6.80 2.62
N SER A 153 -6.44 7.30 3.37
CA SER A 153 -7.80 6.75 3.40
C SER A 153 -8.81 7.80 3.83
N HIS A 154 -10.00 7.72 3.29
CA HIS A 154 -11.19 8.43 3.78
C HIS A 154 -12.09 7.53 4.65
N ASP A 155 -11.75 6.26 4.83
CA ASP A 155 -12.48 5.33 5.69
C ASP A 155 -12.21 5.62 7.17
N LEU A 156 -13.29 5.94 7.91
CA LEU A 156 -13.24 6.24 9.34
C LEU A 156 -12.75 5.08 10.20
N GLN A 157 -12.97 3.84 9.77
CA GLN A 157 -12.47 2.66 10.49
C GLN A 157 -10.92 2.65 10.55
N SER A 158 -10.24 3.27 9.57
CA SER A 158 -8.78 3.37 9.54
C SER A 158 -8.20 4.03 10.77
N VAL A 159 -8.90 5.03 11.33
CA VAL A 159 -8.51 5.74 12.56
C VAL A 159 -8.35 4.78 13.74
N SER A 160 -9.16 3.71 13.80
CA SER A 160 -9.10 2.73 14.89
C SER A 160 -7.79 1.97 14.92
N TYR A 161 -7.15 1.79 13.78
CA TYR A 161 -5.89 1.05 13.59
C TYR A 161 -4.66 1.97 13.57
N ALA A 162 -4.86 3.28 13.39
CA ALA A 162 -3.76 4.24 13.32
C ALA A 162 -3.09 4.47 14.67
N THR A 163 -1.77 4.65 14.69
CA THR A 163 -1.00 5.14 15.83
C THR A 163 -0.84 6.66 15.80
N HIS A 164 -0.61 7.21 14.59
CA HIS A 164 -0.51 8.64 14.32
C HIS A 164 -1.43 8.99 13.14
N ILE A 165 -1.89 10.24 13.13
CA ILE A 165 -2.79 10.76 12.11
C ILE A 165 -2.22 12.05 11.55
N LEU A 166 -2.14 12.12 10.23
CA LEU A 166 -1.92 13.33 9.48
C LEU A 166 -3.23 13.70 8.79
N TYR A 167 -3.90 14.73 9.30
CA TYR A 167 -5.09 15.29 8.68
C TYR A 167 -4.70 16.50 7.84
N LEU A 168 -5.14 16.52 6.60
CA LEU A 168 -4.86 17.60 5.66
C LEU A 168 -6.19 18.17 5.14
N ASP A 169 -6.35 19.46 5.28
CA ASP A 169 -7.43 20.24 4.70
C ASP A 169 -6.86 21.46 3.97
N SER A 170 -7.66 22.12 3.15
CA SER A 170 -7.27 23.30 2.36
C SER A 170 -6.78 24.50 3.20
N LYS A 171 -7.21 24.60 4.45
CA LYS A 171 -6.94 25.74 5.34
C LYS A 171 -6.09 25.38 6.56
N ASP A 172 -5.99 24.09 6.89
CA ASP A 172 -5.40 23.66 8.15
C ASP A 172 -4.84 22.23 8.02
N SER A 173 -3.90 21.89 8.88
CA SER A 173 -3.35 20.54 8.96
C SER A 173 -3.10 20.17 10.42
N PHE A 174 -3.21 18.87 10.72
CA PHE A 174 -2.91 18.32 12.02
C PHE A 174 -1.98 17.12 11.84
N TYR A 175 -0.98 17.01 12.69
CA TYR A 175 -0.18 15.81 12.84
C TYR A 175 0.03 15.50 14.32
N GLY A 176 -0.28 14.28 14.72
CA GLY A 176 -0.14 13.85 16.12
C GLY A 176 -0.55 12.41 16.33
N THR A 177 -0.55 11.99 17.57
CA THR A 177 -1.05 10.67 17.97
C THR A 177 -2.56 10.56 17.76
N LYS A 178 -3.06 9.34 17.61
CA LYS A 178 -4.51 9.07 17.58
C LYS A 178 -5.23 9.72 18.76
N LYS A 179 -4.66 9.67 19.97
CA LYS A 179 -5.27 10.27 21.18
C LYS A 179 -5.42 11.79 21.04
N GLU A 180 -4.38 12.47 20.58
CA GLU A 180 -4.42 13.93 20.36
C GLU A 180 -5.40 14.29 19.25
N PHE A 181 -5.47 13.51 18.17
CA PHE A 181 -6.45 13.72 17.12
C PHE A 181 -7.88 13.63 17.64
N MET A 182 -8.21 12.58 18.40
CA MET A 182 -9.55 12.39 18.98
C MET A 182 -9.97 13.47 19.97
N GLN A 183 -9.02 14.25 20.50
CA GLN A 183 -9.28 15.39 21.40
C GLN A 183 -9.31 16.72 20.64
N SER A 184 -9.01 16.74 19.36
CA SER A 184 -8.99 17.94 18.52
C SER A 184 -10.35 18.23 17.90
N ASP A 185 -10.57 19.50 17.50
CA ASP A 185 -11.77 19.90 16.75
C ASP A 185 -11.88 19.18 15.41
N LYS A 186 -10.78 18.64 14.90
CA LYS A 186 -10.71 17.92 13.62
C LYS A 186 -11.44 16.57 13.67
N ALA A 187 -11.45 15.92 14.83
CA ALA A 187 -12.20 14.67 15.01
C ALA A 187 -13.71 14.86 14.85
N ASN A 188 -14.24 16.02 15.26
CA ASN A 188 -15.65 16.34 15.10
C ASN A 188 -16.06 16.54 13.64
N VAL A 189 -15.19 17.16 12.82
CA VAL A 189 -15.41 17.33 11.39
C VAL A 189 -15.42 15.97 10.68
N PHE A 190 -14.51 15.09 11.09
CA PHE A 190 -14.38 13.74 10.53
C PHE A 190 -15.61 12.86 10.86
N GLY A 191 -16.18 12.99 12.07
CA GLY A 191 -17.41 12.28 12.48
C GLY A 191 -18.71 12.84 11.88
N GLN A 192 -18.74 14.08 11.42
CA GLN A 192 -19.91 14.67 10.77
C GLN A 192 -20.09 14.23 9.30
N MET A 193 -19.04 13.73 8.65
CA MET A 193 -19.13 13.19 7.30
C MET A 193 -19.95 11.89 7.21
N GLU A 194 -20.20 11.21 8.33
CA GLU A 194 -21.12 10.04 8.38
C GLU A 194 -22.61 10.43 8.38
N GLY A 195 -22.94 11.67 8.74
CA GLY A 195 -24.34 12.12 8.85
C GLY A 195 -24.97 12.64 7.56
N ASP A 196 -24.18 12.90 6.53
CA ASP A 196 -24.66 13.52 5.29
C ASP A 196 -24.80 12.50 4.12
N GLU A 197 -24.54 11.19 4.34
CA GLU A 197 -24.69 10.12 3.34
C GLU A 197 -25.88 9.17 3.60
N GLU A 198 -26.87 9.54 4.48
CA GLU A 198 -28.13 8.84 4.62
C GLU A 198 -29.28 9.43 3.78
#